data_1373ff3b4bcb1c1a42ea6dee286b4fa6
#
_entry.id   1373ff3b4bcb1c1a42ea6dee286b4fa6
#
_cell.length_a   1.000
_cell.length_b   1.000
_cell.length_c   1.000
_cell.angle_alpha   90.00
_cell.angle_beta   90.00
_cell.angle_gamma   90.00
#
_symmetry.space_group_name_H-M   'P 1'
#
loop_
_entity.id
_entity.type
_entity.pdbx_description
1 polymer ?
#
loop_
_entity_poly.entity_id
_entity_poly.type
_entity_poly.pdbx_seq_one_letter_code
_entity_poly.pdbx_strand_id
1 'polypeptide(L)'
;MVAVVSPEDRVLDAARRCVDRWGLSKLTIDDIATEAGISRATLYRLFPGGKDVMFDALRVRELQEFFSGMRDSLHHVDSLLDFSVQVAGYAIREMRNDEHLAMMLATEEGTALKSLTVEGLPRILRVASEYITPLIGEFLDPDQAEVFVELLARLVISYFLAPSEHFDLADSESATALFRPFVAAFQPVAVG
;
A
#
# COMPACT_ATOMS: atom_id res chain seq x y z
N MET A 1 7.21 -25.65 10.02
CA MET A 1 8.36 -24.90 10.55
C MET A 1 7.81 -23.53 10.98
N VAL A 2 7.71 -23.28 12.30
CA VAL A 2 7.21 -21.98 12.80
C VAL A 2 8.28 -20.96 12.46
N ALA A 3 7.96 -19.99 11.62
CA ALA A 3 8.87 -18.87 11.34
C ALA A 3 9.18 -18.16 12.67
N VAL A 4 10.46 -18.07 13.01
CA VAL A 4 10.90 -17.31 14.20
C VAL A 4 10.66 -15.84 13.87
N VAL A 5 9.65 -15.24 14.49
CA VAL A 5 9.35 -13.81 14.37
C VAL A 5 10.57 -13.02 14.83
N SER A 6 11.07 -12.13 13.99
CA SER A 6 12.25 -11.32 14.31
C SER A 6 11.99 -10.37 15.50
N PRO A 7 13.02 -9.93 16.23
CA PRO A 7 12.85 -8.93 17.28
C PRO A 7 12.25 -7.61 16.74
N GLU A 8 12.62 -7.24 15.52
CA GLU A 8 12.09 -6.06 14.82
C GLU A 8 10.60 -6.23 14.55
N ASP A 9 10.17 -7.38 14.02
CA ASP A 9 8.76 -7.65 13.74
C ASP A 9 7.90 -7.59 15.00
N ARG A 10 8.41 -8.13 16.12
CA ARG A 10 7.68 -8.04 17.40
C ARG A 10 7.47 -6.59 17.87
N VAL A 11 8.48 -5.72 17.63
CA VAL A 11 8.34 -4.29 17.93
C VAL A 11 7.35 -3.62 17.00
N LEU A 12 7.37 -3.93 15.71
CA LEU A 12 6.42 -3.38 14.74
C LEU A 12 4.98 -3.85 15.02
N ASP A 13 4.79 -5.12 15.43
CA ASP A 13 3.48 -5.63 15.86
C ASP A 13 2.96 -4.90 17.12
N ALA A 14 3.85 -4.66 18.09
CA ALA A 14 3.52 -3.90 19.27
C ALA A 14 3.16 -2.45 18.92
N ALA A 15 3.93 -1.82 18.01
CA ALA A 15 3.66 -0.47 17.55
C ALA A 15 2.29 -0.38 16.86
N ARG A 16 1.94 -1.34 15.98
CA ARG A 16 0.61 -1.41 15.33
C ARG A 16 -0.49 -1.48 16.38
N ARG A 17 -0.43 -2.44 17.34
CA ARG A 17 -1.43 -2.55 18.40
C ARG A 17 -1.57 -1.28 19.25
N CYS A 18 -0.46 -0.58 19.48
CA CYS A 18 -0.49 0.68 20.21
C CYS A 18 -1.15 1.81 19.37
N VAL A 19 -0.87 1.88 18.06
CA VAL A 19 -1.52 2.83 17.15
C VAL A 19 -3.02 2.61 17.10
N ASP A 20 -3.46 1.36 16.94
CA ASP A 20 -4.88 0.98 16.89
C ASP A 20 -5.62 1.36 18.18
N ARG A 21 -4.93 1.26 19.33
CA ARG A 21 -5.54 1.52 20.64
C ARG A 21 -5.57 3.00 21.05
N TRP A 22 -4.53 3.76 20.72
CA TRP A 22 -4.34 5.12 21.27
C TRP A 22 -4.15 6.20 20.19
N GLY A 23 -3.98 5.83 18.95
CA GLY A 23 -3.63 6.72 17.84
C GLY A 23 -2.16 7.13 17.85
N LEU A 24 -1.69 7.57 16.69
CA LEU A 24 -0.27 7.86 16.45
C LEU A 24 0.26 9.05 17.28
N SER A 25 -0.58 10.07 17.49
CA SER A 25 -0.20 11.33 18.12
C SER A 25 0.14 11.21 19.60
N LYS A 26 -0.52 10.27 20.31
CA LYS A 26 -0.36 10.08 21.76
C LYS A 26 0.70 9.04 22.15
N LEU A 27 1.20 8.32 21.16
CA LEU A 27 2.04 7.16 21.38
C LEU A 27 3.48 7.55 21.71
N THR A 28 4.04 6.93 22.74
CA THR A 28 5.46 7.11 23.16
C THR A 28 6.28 5.85 22.86
N ILE A 29 7.60 6.02 22.80
CA ILE A 29 8.56 4.90 22.70
C ILE A 29 8.43 3.94 23.87
N ASP A 30 8.14 4.47 25.07
CA ASP A 30 8.04 3.67 26.29
C ASP A 30 6.79 2.78 26.28
N ASP A 31 5.68 3.26 25.69
CA ASP A 31 4.47 2.46 25.50
C ASP A 31 4.75 1.27 24.59
N ILE A 32 5.45 1.51 23.47
CA ILE A 32 5.79 0.47 22.51
C ILE A 32 6.78 -0.54 23.10
N ALA A 33 7.81 -0.07 23.80
CA ALA A 33 8.78 -0.95 24.47
C ALA A 33 8.09 -1.86 25.50
N THR A 34 7.16 -1.30 26.27
CA THR A 34 6.35 -2.03 27.25
C THR A 34 5.47 -3.07 26.55
N GLU A 35 4.74 -2.68 25.51
CA GLU A 35 3.87 -3.59 24.74
C GLU A 35 4.67 -4.70 24.05
N ALA A 36 5.89 -4.39 23.57
CA ALA A 36 6.79 -5.37 22.94
C ALA A 36 7.53 -6.28 23.95
N GLY A 37 7.46 -5.96 25.25
CA GLY A 37 8.16 -6.70 26.30
C GLY A 37 9.70 -6.55 26.24
N ILE A 38 10.21 -5.39 25.81
CA ILE A 38 11.64 -5.11 25.71
C ILE A 38 12.01 -3.80 26.43
N SER A 39 13.32 -3.61 26.69
CA SER A 39 13.79 -2.35 27.22
C SER A 39 13.83 -1.25 26.15
N ARG A 40 13.69 0.01 26.59
CA ARG A 40 13.90 1.19 25.73
C ARG A 40 15.27 1.17 25.02
N ALA A 41 16.33 0.74 25.71
CA ALA A 41 17.66 0.60 25.11
C ALA A 41 17.69 -0.45 23.97
N THR A 42 16.97 -1.56 24.14
CA THR A 42 16.83 -2.57 23.10
C THR A 42 16.07 -2.01 21.90
N LEU A 43 14.98 -1.25 22.11
CA LEU A 43 14.22 -0.62 21.05
C LEU A 43 15.10 0.34 20.22
N TYR A 44 15.87 1.23 20.88
CA TYR A 44 16.77 2.14 20.16
C TYR A 44 17.91 1.43 19.43
N ARG A 45 18.32 0.24 19.88
CA ARG A 45 19.31 -0.58 19.15
C ARG A 45 18.72 -1.19 17.89
N LEU A 46 17.44 -1.61 17.92
CA LEU A 46 16.74 -2.16 16.75
C LEU A 46 16.34 -1.05 15.75
N PHE A 47 15.94 0.11 16.28
CA PHE A 47 15.53 1.26 15.49
C PHE A 47 16.36 2.50 15.84
N PRO A 48 17.59 2.61 15.31
CA PRO A 48 18.44 3.79 15.49
C PRO A 48 17.78 5.00 14.80
N GLY A 49 17.34 5.97 15.58
CA GLY A 49 16.49 7.09 15.12
C GLY A 49 15.12 7.11 15.80
N GLY A 50 14.82 6.05 16.59
CA GLY A 50 13.67 6.03 17.49
C GLY A 50 12.32 5.92 16.76
N LYS A 51 11.36 6.74 17.20
CA LYS A 51 9.96 6.66 16.78
C LYS A 51 9.78 6.82 15.27
N ASP A 52 10.46 7.78 14.66
CA ASP A 52 10.27 8.08 13.23
C ASP A 52 10.72 6.92 12.35
N VAL A 53 11.92 6.37 12.60
CA VAL A 53 12.45 5.23 11.84
C VAL A 53 11.60 3.99 12.03
N MET A 54 11.12 3.76 13.25
CA MET A 54 10.24 2.61 13.54
C MET A 54 8.88 2.74 12.81
N PHE A 55 8.27 3.92 12.81
CA PHE A 55 7.01 4.12 12.09
C PHE A 55 7.18 4.09 10.57
N ASP A 56 8.33 4.54 10.05
CA ASP A 56 8.63 4.36 8.63
C ASP A 56 8.76 2.88 8.27
N ALA A 57 9.40 2.08 9.12
CA ALA A 57 9.48 0.63 8.93
C ALA A 57 8.09 -0.03 9.03
N LEU A 58 7.24 0.39 9.97
CA LEU A 58 5.86 -0.09 10.07
C LEU A 58 5.06 0.21 8.80
N ARG A 59 5.13 1.45 8.29
CA ARG A 59 4.42 1.82 7.04
C ARG A 59 4.91 1.03 5.83
N VAL A 60 6.22 0.77 5.74
CA VAL A 60 6.76 -0.09 4.66
C VAL A 60 6.22 -1.50 4.77
N ARG A 61 6.19 -2.09 5.97
CA ARG A 61 5.63 -3.43 6.20
C ARG A 61 4.14 -3.50 5.84
N GLU A 62 3.35 -2.51 6.25
CA GLU A 62 1.92 -2.42 5.90
C GLU A 62 1.70 -2.38 4.38
N LEU A 63 2.51 -1.61 3.67
CA LEU A 63 2.48 -1.61 2.20
C LEU A 63 2.88 -2.96 1.61
N GLN A 64 3.90 -3.63 2.15
CA GLN A 64 4.31 -4.96 1.69
C GLN A 64 3.21 -5.99 1.92
N GLU A 65 2.54 -5.98 3.08
CA GLU A 65 1.38 -6.83 3.37
C GLU A 65 0.23 -6.56 2.40
N PHE A 66 -0.08 -5.28 2.15
CA PHE A 66 -1.12 -4.87 1.19
C PHE A 66 -0.83 -5.38 -0.23
N PHE A 67 0.38 -5.15 -0.75
CA PHE A 67 0.75 -5.60 -2.10
C PHE A 67 0.92 -7.11 -2.21
N SER A 68 1.34 -7.79 -1.13
CA SER A 68 1.36 -9.25 -1.08
C SER A 68 -0.06 -9.82 -1.15
N GLY A 69 -0.99 -9.28 -0.36
CA GLY A 69 -2.41 -9.65 -0.41
C GLY A 69 -3.03 -9.38 -1.78
N MET A 70 -2.69 -8.23 -2.39
CA MET A 70 -3.10 -7.90 -3.75
C MET A 70 -2.63 -8.97 -4.75
N ARG A 71 -1.34 -9.29 -4.76
CA ARG A 71 -0.78 -10.32 -5.64
C ARG A 71 -1.47 -11.66 -5.44
N ASP A 72 -1.69 -12.06 -4.19
CA ASP A 72 -2.31 -13.35 -3.86
C ASP A 72 -3.81 -13.40 -4.21
N SER A 73 -4.44 -12.24 -4.40
CA SER A 73 -5.85 -12.10 -4.83
C SER A 73 -6.05 -12.14 -6.34
N LEU A 74 -4.97 -12.00 -7.13
CA LEU A 74 -5.07 -12.01 -8.58
C LEU A 74 -5.41 -13.40 -9.10
N HIS A 75 -6.42 -13.47 -9.97
CA HIS A 75 -6.88 -14.71 -10.58
C HIS A 75 -6.85 -14.56 -12.10
N HIS A 76 -6.22 -15.49 -12.81
CA HIS A 76 -6.18 -15.55 -14.29
C HIS A 76 -6.09 -14.17 -14.96
N VAL A 77 -4.88 -13.64 -15.02
CA VAL A 77 -4.63 -12.33 -15.64
C VAL A 77 -4.22 -12.57 -17.10
N ASP A 78 -5.16 -12.38 -18.02
CA ASP A 78 -4.95 -12.66 -19.44
C ASP A 78 -4.57 -11.39 -20.24
N SER A 79 -4.69 -10.22 -19.64
CA SER A 79 -4.39 -8.94 -20.28
C SER A 79 -4.04 -7.85 -19.28
N LEU A 80 -3.38 -6.80 -19.78
CA LEU A 80 -3.09 -5.59 -18.98
C LEU A 80 -4.39 -4.91 -18.49
N LEU A 81 -5.48 -5.00 -19.27
CA LEU A 81 -6.79 -4.49 -18.86
C LEU A 81 -7.34 -5.27 -17.68
N ASP A 82 -7.33 -6.59 -17.75
CA ASP A 82 -7.80 -7.46 -16.69
C ASP A 82 -6.97 -7.29 -15.41
N PHE A 83 -5.65 -7.21 -15.56
CA PHE A 83 -4.74 -6.86 -14.46
C PHE A 83 -5.15 -5.53 -13.79
N SER A 84 -5.36 -4.48 -14.58
CA SER A 84 -5.72 -3.15 -14.07
C SER A 84 -7.02 -3.16 -13.27
N VAL A 85 -8.04 -3.87 -13.79
CA VAL A 85 -9.35 -3.99 -13.14
C VAL A 85 -9.24 -4.73 -11.81
N GLN A 86 -8.51 -5.87 -11.78
CA GLN A 86 -8.36 -6.66 -10.55
C GLN A 86 -7.57 -5.91 -9.49
N VAL A 87 -6.45 -5.29 -9.86
CA VAL A 87 -5.59 -4.51 -8.95
C VAL A 87 -6.33 -3.30 -8.38
N ALA A 88 -7.00 -2.52 -9.23
CA ALA A 88 -7.76 -1.35 -8.78
C ALA A 88 -8.93 -1.75 -7.88
N GLY A 89 -9.67 -2.79 -8.25
CA GLY A 89 -10.77 -3.31 -7.45
C GLY A 89 -10.33 -3.81 -6.09
N TYR A 90 -9.22 -4.54 -6.00
CA TYR A 90 -8.62 -4.95 -4.73
C TYR A 90 -8.25 -3.71 -3.90
N ALA A 91 -7.46 -2.80 -4.48
CA ALA A 91 -6.95 -1.64 -3.76
C ALA A 91 -8.08 -0.78 -3.17
N ILE A 92 -9.11 -0.46 -3.96
CA ILE A 92 -10.24 0.35 -3.49
C ILE A 92 -11.02 -0.36 -2.37
N ARG A 93 -11.24 -1.67 -2.47
CA ARG A 93 -11.95 -2.43 -1.44
C ARG A 93 -11.16 -2.45 -0.12
N GLU A 94 -9.86 -2.76 -0.18
CA GLU A 94 -9.01 -2.77 1.02
C GLU A 94 -8.93 -1.39 1.67
N MET A 95 -8.71 -0.33 0.87
CA MET A 95 -8.65 1.04 1.40
C MET A 95 -9.99 1.50 1.98
N ARG A 96 -11.14 1.08 1.43
CA ARG A 96 -12.48 1.38 1.98
C ARG A 96 -12.77 0.61 3.27
N ASN A 97 -12.18 -0.58 3.43
CA ASN A 97 -12.35 -1.43 4.62
C ASN A 97 -11.34 -1.11 5.72
N ASP A 98 -10.34 -0.28 5.46
CA ASP A 98 -9.34 0.12 6.46
C ASP A 98 -9.94 1.13 7.44
N GLU A 99 -10.33 0.65 8.63
CA GLU A 99 -10.91 1.48 9.70
C GLU A 99 -9.93 2.55 10.18
N HIS A 100 -8.61 2.27 10.20
CA HIS A 100 -7.60 3.23 10.61
C HIS A 100 -7.49 4.38 9.60
N LEU A 101 -7.45 4.06 8.30
CA LEU A 101 -7.44 5.04 7.22
C LEU A 101 -8.73 5.88 7.24
N ALA A 102 -9.89 5.24 7.42
CA ALA A 102 -11.17 5.93 7.55
C ALA A 102 -11.19 6.90 8.74
N MET A 103 -10.68 6.48 9.90
CA MET A 103 -10.57 7.33 11.08
C MET A 103 -9.61 8.51 10.84
N MET A 104 -8.45 8.28 10.22
CA MET A 104 -7.50 9.35 9.88
C MET A 104 -8.12 10.37 8.93
N LEU A 105 -8.86 9.93 7.91
CA LEU A 105 -9.55 10.82 6.98
C LEU A 105 -10.62 11.64 7.68
N ALA A 106 -11.32 11.08 8.67
CA ALA A 106 -12.37 11.77 9.42
C ALA A 106 -11.85 12.76 10.48
N THR A 107 -10.68 12.49 11.07
CA THR A 107 -10.16 13.26 12.23
C THR A 107 -8.91 14.08 11.92
N GLU A 108 -8.11 13.65 10.97
CA GLU A 108 -6.82 14.24 10.60
C GLU A 108 -6.67 14.31 9.08
N GLU A 109 -7.67 14.88 8.37
CA GLU A 109 -7.71 14.93 6.90
C GLU A 109 -6.38 15.36 6.26
N GLY A 110 -5.72 16.37 6.80
CA GLY A 110 -4.44 16.85 6.28
C GLY A 110 -3.32 15.81 6.40
N THR A 111 -3.29 15.01 7.45
CA THR A 111 -2.28 13.96 7.68
C THR A 111 -2.55 12.75 6.78
N ALA A 112 -3.79 12.30 6.70
CA ALA A 112 -4.18 11.20 5.81
C ALA A 112 -3.91 11.55 4.34
N LEU A 113 -4.29 12.76 3.92
CA LEU A 113 -4.05 13.24 2.55
C LEU A 113 -2.55 13.27 2.22
N LYS A 114 -1.72 13.81 3.12
CA LYS A 114 -0.26 13.84 2.92
C LYS A 114 0.35 12.43 2.86
N SER A 115 -0.13 11.49 3.67
CA SER A 115 0.38 10.12 3.71
C SER A 115 0.06 9.33 2.42
N LEU A 116 -1.02 9.67 1.72
CA LEU A 116 -1.40 9.06 0.45
C LEU A 116 -0.88 9.82 -0.78
N THR A 117 -0.45 11.08 -0.62
CA THR A 117 -0.06 11.92 -1.75
C THR A 117 1.40 12.40 -1.63
N VAL A 118 1.63 13.60 -1.09
CA VAL A 118 2.93 14.27 -1.19
C VAL A 118 4.05 13.53 -0.47
N GLU A 119 3.80 13.05 0.75
CA GLU A 119 4.84 12.44 1.59
C GLU A 119 4.91 10.91 1.42
N GLY A 120 3.76 10.27 1.25
CA GLY A 120 3.67 8.80 1.19
C GLY A 120 3.77 8.22 -0.21
N LEU A 121 3.35 8.95 -1.24
CA LEU A 121 3.33 8.44 -2.61
C LEU A 121 4.67 7.89 -3.10
N PRO A 122 5.84 8.54 -2.87
CA PRO A 122 7.13 7.96 -3.29
C PRO A 122 7.42 6.60 -2.65
N ARG A 123 6.97 6.39 -1.40
CA ARG A 123 7.09 5.10 -0.70
C ARG A 123 6.14 4.07 -1.29
N ILE A 124 4.88 4.46 -1.52
CA ILE A 124 3.87 3.61 -2.15
C ILE A 124 4.35 3.13 -3.51
N LEU A 125 4.82 4.04 -4.36
CA LEU A 125 5.30 3.72 -5.71
C LEU A 125 6.49 2.77 -5.69
N ARG A 126 7.46 2.97 -4.79
CA ARG A 126 8.61 2.08 -4.66
C ARG A 126 8.18 0.66 -4.31
N VAL A 127 7.33 0.48 -3.28
CA VAL A 127 6.86 -0.85 -2.88
C VAL A 127 5.94 -1.43 -3.95
N ALA A 128 5.04 -0.64 -4.54
CA ALA A 128 4.19 -1.08 -5.65
C ALA A 128 5.03 -1.61 -6.82
N SER A 129 6.08 -0.90 -7.20
CA SER A 129 6.98 -1.32 -8.29
C SER A 129 7.64 -2.67 -8.00
N GLU A 130 8.12 -2.88 -6.77
CA GLU A 130 8.75 -4.17 -6.38
C GLU A 130 7.79 -5.35 -6.52
N TYR A 131 6.49 -5.17 -6.22
CA TYR A 131 5.49 -6.24 -6.24
C TYR A 131 4.76 -6.38 -7.57
N ILE A 132 4.49 -5.27 -8.26
CA ILE A 132 3.62 -5.23 -9.46
C ILE A 132 4.42 -5.41 -10.74
N THR A 133 5.58 -4.76 -10.88
CA THR A 133 6.37 -4.83 -12.11
C THR A 133 6.65 -6.26 -12.58
N PRO A 134 7.01 -7.22 -11.69
CA PRO A 134 7.21 -8.61 -12.12
C PRO A 134 5.96 -9.29 -12.68
N LEU A 135 4.76 -8.83 -12.31
CA LEU A 135 3.49 -9.43 -12.71
C LEU A 135 3.02 -8.97 -14.10
N ILE A 136 3.52 -7.83 -14.57
CA ILE A 136 3.12 -7.22 -15.86
C ILE A 136 4.23 -7.28 -16.92
N GLY A 137 5.36 -7.91 -16.61
CA GLY A 137 6.49 -8.07 -17.54
C GLY A 137 6.17 -8.89 -18.80
N GLU A 138 5.05 -9.65 -18.80
CA GLU A 138 4.55 -10.34 -20.00
C GLU A 138 3.80 -9.38 -20.95
N PHE A 139 3.33 -8.25 -20.46
CA PHE A 139 2.53 -7.28 -21.22
C PHE A 139 3.30 -6.04 -21.60
N LEU A 140 4.29 -5.62 -20.82
CA LEU A 140 5.02 -4.37 -20.95
C LEU A 140 6.53 -4.58 -20.82
N ASP A 141 7.31 -3.79 -21.54
CA ASP A 141 8.75 -3.68 -21.27
C ASP A 141 9.00 -2.98 -19.91
N PRO A 142 10.21 -3.07 -19.36
CA PRO A 142 10.51 -2.52 -18.03
C PRO A 142 10.22 -1.04 -17.88
N ASP A 143 10.54 -0.22 -18.90
CA ASP A 143 10.35 1.24 -18.84
C ASP A 143 8.85 1.59 -18.88
N GLN A 144 8.09 0.91 -19.72
CA GLN A 144 6.63 1.04 -19.78
C GLN A 144 5.97 0.54 -18.50
N ALA A 145 6.46 -0.55 -17.91
CA ALA A 145 5.93 -1.11 -16.67
C ALA A 145 6.08 -0.14 -15.50
N GLU A 146 7.22 0.55 -15.37
CA GLU A 146 7.43 1.55 -14.32
C GLU A 146 6.43 2.71 -14.44
N VAL A 147 6.30 3.27 -15.65
CA VAL A 147 5.33 4.35 -15.93
C VAL A 147 3.90 3.89 -15.69
N PHE A 148 3.57 2.68 -16.10
CA PHE A 148 2.24 2.09 -15.91
C PHE A 148 1.88 1.96 -14.43
N VAL A 149 2.79 1.40 -13.62
CA VAL A 149 2.58 1.24 -12.15
C VAL A 149 2.37 2.59 -11.49
N GLU A 150 3.19 3.60 -11.84
CA GLU A 150 3.03 4.95 -11.31
C GLU A 150 1.66 5.54 -11.65
N LEU A 151 1.25 5.49 -12.91
CA LEU A 151 -0.03 6.06 -13.35
C LEU A 151 -1.22 5.31 -12.75
N LEU A 152 -1.16 3.97 -12.69
CA LEU A 152 -2.21 3.15 -12.08
C LEU A 152 -2.38 3.48 -10.60
N ALA A 153 -1.28 3.56 -9.83
CA ALA A 153 -1.32 3.91 -8.43
C ALA A 153 -1.91 5.31 -8.20
N ARG A 154 -1.52 6.29 -9.02
CA ARG A 154 -2.06 7.65 -8.94
C ARG A 154 -3.56 7.70 -9.23
N LEU A 155 -4.02 6.96 -10.25
CA LEU A 155 -5.44 6.84 -10.57
C LEU A 155 -6.22 6.24 -9.39
N VAL A 156 -5.77 5.10 -8.86
CA VAL A 156 -6.43 4.42 -7.74
C VAL A 156 -6.53 5.36 -6.53
N ILE A 157 -5.43 6.00 -6.12
CA ILE A 157 -5.42 6.94 -5.00
C ILE A 157 -6.35 8.13 -5.26
N SER A 158 -6.32 8.69 -6.47
CA SER A 158 -7.19 9.82 -6.85
C SER A 158 -8.67 9.46 -6.74
N TYR A 159 -9.08 8.30 -7.28
CA TYR A 159 -10.47 7.83 -7.21
C TYR A 159 -10.89 7.41 -5.80
N PHE A 160 -9.96 6.98 -4.96
CA PHE A 160 -10.23 6.71 -3.56
C PHE A 160 -10.49 8.00 -2.76
N LEU A 161 -9.62 9.01 -2.92
CA LEU A 161 -9.71 10.28 -2.19
C LEU A 161 -10.85 11.19 -2.68
N ALA A 162 -11.14 11.14 -3.97
CA ALA A 162 -12.21 11.90 -4.61
C ALA A 162 -13.04 10.96 -5.50
N PRO A 163 -14.04 10.25 -4.94
CA PRO A 163 -14.88 9.33 -5.70
C PRO A 163 -15.56 10.02 -6.87
N SER A 164 -15.59 9.35 -8.01
CA SER A 164 -16.25 9.84 -9.23
C SER A 164 -17.74 9.50 -9.22
N GLU A 165 -18.57 10.37 -9.79
CA GLU A 165 -19.98 10.06 -10.06
C GLU A 165 -20.16 9.09 -11.25
N HIS A 166 -19.12 8.94 -12.10
CA HIS A 166 -19.19 8.18 -13.33
C HIS A 166 -18.53 6.80 -13.22
N PHE A 167 -17.53 6.65 -12.34
CA PHE A 167 -16.74 5.43 -12.22
C PHE A 167 -16.54 5.00 -10.77
N ASP A 168 -16.88 3.74 -10.48
CA ASP A 168 -16.49 3.05 -9.25
C ASP A 168 -15.47 1.96 -9.58
N LEU A 169 -14.23 2.12 -9.11
CA LEU A 169 -13.16 1.15 -9.36
C LEU A 169 -13.32 -0.16 -8.56
N ALA A 170 -14.24 -0.22 -7.59
CA ALA A 170 -14.58 -1.46 -6.91
C ALA A 170 -15.54 -2.34 -7.74
N ASP A 171 -16.25 -1.75 -8.70
CA ASP A 171 -17.09 -2.44 -9.66
C ASP A 171 -16.29 -2.76 -10.94
N SER A 172 -16.29 -4.02 -11.35
CA SER A 172 -15.45 -4.51 -12.45
C SER A 172 -15.85 -3.97 -13.82
N GLU A 173 -17.15 -3.76 -14.07
CA GLU A 173 -17.64 -3.22 -15.34
C GLU A 173 -17.26 -1.74 -15.48
N SER A 174 -17.46 -0.98 -14.42
CA SER A 174 -17.09 0.43 -14.32
C SER A 174 -15.58 0.63 -14.44
N ALA A 175 -14.78 -0.18 -13.72
CA ALA A 175 -13.32 -0.18 -13.82
C ALA A 175 -12.84 -0.54 -15.23
N THR A 176 -13.48 -1.51 -15.90
CA THR A 176 -13.17 -1.88 -17.28
C THR A 176 -13.41 -0.71 -18.23
N ALA A 177 -14.51 0.02 -18.07
CA ALA A 177 -14.82 1.18 -18.90
C ALA A 177 -13.76 2.29 -18.76
N LEU A 178 -13.29 2.54 -17.52
CA LEU A 178 -12.22 3.51 -17.24
C LEU A 178 -10.86 3.04 -17.80
N PHE A 179 -10.48 1.80 -17.53
CA PHE A 179 -9.12 1.33 -17.85
C PHE A 179 -8.92 0.97 -19.32
N ARG A 180 -9.96 0.66 -20.09
CA ARG A 180 -9.85 0.33 -21.52
C ARG A 180 -9.10 1.41 -22.32
N PRO A 181 -9.45 2.71 -22.30
CA PRO A 181 -8.69 3.74 -22.99
C PRO A 181 -7.31 3.97 -22.36
N PHE A 182 -7.16 3.76 -21.06
CA PHE A 182 -5.89 3.92 -20.37
C PHE A 182 -4.85 2.89 -20.84
N VAL A 183 -5.19 1.60 -20.84
CA VAL A 183 -4.28 0.54 -21.28
C VAL A 183 -4.00 0.57 -22.78
N ALA A 184 -4.90 1.14 -23.58
CA ALA A 184 -4.68 1.30 -25.02
C ALA A 184 -3.50 2.25 -25.35
N ALA A 185 -3.09 3.09 -24.38
CA ALA A 185 -1.92 3.96 -24.53
C ALA A 185 -0.58 3.20 -24.35
N PHE A 186 -0.61 1.96 -23.82
CA PHE A 186 0.56 1.13 -23.62
C PHE A 186 0.62 0.06 -24.72
N GLN A 187 1.74 -0.03 -25.40
CA GLN A 187 1.91 -1.06 -26.42
C GLN A 187 2.35 -2.37 -25.75
N PRO A 188 1.73 -3.51 -26.09
CA PRO A 188 2.19 -4.80 -25.59
C PRO A 188 3.61 -5.09 -26.09
N VAL A 189 4.40 -5.75 -25.27
CA VAL A 189 5.72 -6.28 -25.70
C VAL A 189 5.48 -7.23 -26.87
N ALA A 190 6.12 -6.96 -28.01
CA ALA A 190 6.07 -7.87 -29.15
C ALA A 190 6.81 -9.16 -28.74
N VAL A 191 6.03 -10.23 -28.53
CA VAL A 191 6.60 -11.57 -28.31
C VAL A 191 7.25 -11.99 -29.62
N GLY A 192 8.60 -11.96 -29.66
CA GLY A 192 9.41 -12.42 -30.77
C GLY A 192 9.60 -13.94 -30.77
#